data_7153c88c40e483898aaf43c1a6a683e4
#
_entry.id   7153c88c40e483898aaf43c1a6a683e4
#
_cell.length_a   1.000
_cell.length_b   1.000
_cell.length_c   1.000
_cell.angle_alpha   90.00
_cell.angle_beta   90.00
_cell.angle_gamma   90.00
#
_symmetry.space_group_name_H-M   'P 1'
#
loop_
_entity.id
_entity.type
_entity.pdbx_description
1 polymer ?
#
loop_
_entity_poly.entity_id
_entity_poly.type
_entity_poly.pdbx_seq_one_letter_code
_entity_poly.pdbx_strand_id
1 'polypeptide(L)'
;MRIAISGSHSLGKSTLVWDWIKRHPQYTREEEPFRALDGEMYDIRFRQESNRLHNGIQMYYNASRVNLYSSINDCVIFDRAPIDYIAYSQYTADKQTTDLIMHLSKQWYRESERRFRGLIWWSLSP
;
A
#
# COMPACT_ATOMS: atom_id res chain seq x y z
N MET A 1 4.89 16.91 -3.92
CA MET A 1 3.82 16.05 -4.51
C MET A 1 4.03 14.62 -4.03
N ARG A 2 2.96 13.95 -3.61
CA ARG A 2 2.99 12.55 -3.14
C ARG A 2 2.32 11.67 -4.19
N ILE A 3 2.98 10.59 -4.58
CA ILE A 3 2.53 9.66 -5.61
C ILE A 3 2.45 8.26 -5.00
N ALA A 4 1.41 7.50 -5.30
CA ALA A 4 1.34 6.09 -4.94
C ALA A 4 1.05 5.25 -6.19
N ILE A 5 1.80 4.16 -6.34
CA ILE A 5 1.64 3.22 -7.44
C ILE A 5 0.88 2.00 -6.92
N SER A 6 -0.32 1.80 -7.45
CA SER A 6 -1.23 0.72 -7.08
C SER A 6 -1.42 -0.26 -8.25
N GLY A 7 -1.91 -1.45 -7.96
CA GLY A 7 -2.24 -2.47 -8.96
C GLY A 7 -1.85 -3.88 -8.54
N SER A 8 -2.26 -4.89 -9.32
CA SER A 8 -2.00 -6.29 -9.02
C SER A 8 -0.50 -6.66 -9.07
N HIS A 9 -0.18 -7.87 -8.64
CA HIS A 9 1.21 -8.35 -8.63
C HIS A 9 1.78 -8.47 -10.05
N SER A 10 3.09 -8.35 -10.15
CA SER A 10 3.86 -8.58 -11.38
C SER A 10 3.57 -7.61 -12.55
N LEU A 11 2.96 -6.46 -12.28
CA LEU A 11 2.70 -5.42 -13.30
C LEU A 11 3.85 -4.40 -13.47
N GLY A 12 5.02 -4.66 -12.91
CA GLY A 12 6.17 -3.76 -13.06
C GLY A 12 6.13 -2.50 -12.19
N LYS A 13 5.28 -2.45 -11.14
CA LYS A 13 5.18 -1.28 -10.25
C LYS A 13 6.52 -0.84 -9.67
N SER A 14 7.26 -1.77 -9.07
CA SER A 14 8.58 -1.47 -8.48
C SER A 14 9.57 -0.97 -9.53
N THR A 15 9.52 -1.51 -10.75
CA THR A 15 10.32 -1.01 -11.89
C THR A 15 9.96 0.43 -12.21
N LEU A 16 8.67 0.74 -12.29
CA LEU A 16 8.18 2.11 -12.54
C LEU A 16 8.64 3.06 -11.44
N VAL A 17 8.56 2.65 -10.17
CA VAL A 17 9.03 3.45 -9.02
C VAL A 17 10.53 3.73 -9.15
N TRP A 18 11.34 2.72 -9.48
CA TRP A 18 12.79 2.91 -9.69
C TRP A 18 13.10 3.83 -10.86
N ASP A 19 12.40 3.70 -11.98
CA ASP A 19 12.59 4.56 -13.14
C ASP A 19 12.16 6.00 -12.86
N TRP A 20 11.11 6.17 -12.04
CA TRP A 20 10.70 7.50 -11.58
C TRP A 20 11.79 8.17 -10.76
N ILE A 21 12.34 7.48 -9.75
CA ILE A 21 13.42 8.01 -8.89
C ILE A 21 14.66 8.40 -9.72
N LYS A 22 15.03 7.58 -10.70
CA LYS A 22 16.17 7.89 -11.60
C LYS A 22 15.97 9.19 -12.36
N ARG A 23 14.73 9.48 -12.79
CA ARG A 23 14.38 10.69 -13.57
C ARG A 23 14.07 11.89 -12.68
N HIS A 24 13.67 11.64 -11.43
CA HIS A 24 13.22 12.64 -10.47
C HIS A 24 13.93 12.46 -9.12
N PRO A 25 15.24 12.78 -9.03
CA PRO A 25 16.06 12.49 -7.84
C PRO A 25 15.63 13.25 -6.58
N GLN A 26 14.75 14.26 -6.71
CA GLN A 26 14.14 14.95 -5.58
C GLN A 26 13.07 14.12 -4.85
N TYR A 27 12.64 12.99 -5.43
CA TYR A 27 11.67 12.10 -4.78
C TYR A 27 12.35 11.08 -3.90
N THR A 28 11.78 10.89 -2.70
CA THR A 28 12.10 9.76 -1.83
C THR A 28 11.23 8.57 -2.21
N ARG A 29 11.81 7.38 -2.25
CA ARG A 29 11.07 6.13 -2.44
C ARG A 29 10.66 5.56 -1.10
N GLU A 30 9.39 5.19 -0.99
CA GLU A 30 8.90 4.32 0.07
C GLU A 30 8.71 2.90 -0.45
N GLU A 31 9.32 1.96 0.25
CA GLU A 31 9.34 0.54 -0.13
C GLU A 31 7.97 -0.11 0.04
N GLU A 32 7.70 -1.14 -0.76
CA GLU A 32 6.56 -2.03 -0.57
C GLU A 32 6.55 -2.58 0.87
N PRO A 33 5.44 -2.44 1.61
CA PRO A 33 5.33 -2.87 3.00
C PRO A 33 5.77 -4.30 3.27
N PHE A 34 5.47 -5.24 2.38
CA PHE A 34 5.93 -6.62 2.52
C PHE A 34 7.45 -6.70 2.65
N ARG A 35 8.19 -6.04 1.77
CA ARG A 35 9.66 -6.07 1.77
C ARG A 35 10.26 -5.33 2.97
N ALA A 36 9.64 -4.21 3.34
CA ALA A 36 10.09 -3.45 4.49
C ALA A 36 9.91 -4.23 5.80
N LEU A 37 8.79 -4.94 5.96
CA LEU A 37 8.46 -5.70 7.17
C LEU A 37 9.18 -7.07 7.24
N ASP A 38 9.43 -7.71 6.10
CA ASP A 38 10.17 -8.98 6.03
C ASP A 38 11.58 -8.85 6.64
N GLY A 39 12.24 -7.71 6.41
CA GLY A 39 13.53 -7.37 7.03
C GLY A 39 13.47 -7.06 8.53
N GLU A 40 12.31 -6.77 9.09
CA GLU A 40 12.07 -6.35 10.48
C GLU A 40 11.61 -7.51 11.40
N MET A 41 11.81 -8.75 11.00
CA MET A 41 11.44 -9.96 11.76
C MET A 41 9.92 -10.18 11.94
N TYR A 42 9.09 -9.57 11.11
CA TYR A 42 7.66 -9.90 11.05
C TYR A 42 7.44 -11.13 10.19
N ASP A 43 6.75 -12.16 10.71
CA ASP A 43 6.30 -13.32 9.91
C ASP A 43 5.12 -12.92 9.02
N ILE A 44 5.42 -12.18 7.96
CA ILE A 44 4.44 -11.76 6.97
C ILE A 44 4.47 -12.72 5.78
N ARG A 45 3.40 -13.48 5.63
CA ARG A 45 3.25 -14.39 4.49
C ARG A 45 2.61 -13.69 3.31
N PHE A 46 3.03 -14.11 2.12
CA PHE A 46 2.71 -13.44 0.87
C PHE A 46 1.86 -14.33 -0.06
N ARG A 47 1.07 -13.70 -0.94
CA ARG A 47 0.21 -14.37 -1.94
C ARG A 47 -0.83 -15.29 -1.29
N GLN A 48 -0.81 -16.58 -1.67
CA GLN A 48 -1.81 -17.57 -1.24
C GLN A 48 -1.78 -17.87 0.26
N GLU A 49 -0.65 -17.65 0.91
CA GLU A 49 -0.49 -17.83 2.35
C GLU A 49 -0.83 -16.56 3.14
N SER A 50 -1.08 -15.46 2.46
CA SER A 50 -1.50 -14.21 3.08
C SER A 50 -2.89 -14.37 3.69
N ASN A 51 -3.04 -13.81 4.88
CA ASN A 51 -4.32 -13.75 5.57
C ASN A 51 -4.66 -12.31 5.97
N ARG A 52 -5.80 -12.15 6.62
CA ARG A 52 -6.27 -10.85 7.09
C ARG A 52 -5.27 -10.13 7.99
N LEU A 53 -4.61 -10.85 8.89
CA LEU A 53 -3.64 -10.25 9.81
C LEU A 53 -2.44 -9.70 9.03
N HIS A 54 -1.92 -10.47 8.09
CA HIS A 54 -0.80 -10.05 7.24
C HIS A 54 -1.16 -8.82 6.39
N ASN A 55 -2.35 -8.80 5.79
CA ASN A 55 -2.84 -7.66 5.03
C ASN A 55 -3.06 -6.44 5.93
N GLY A 56 -3.58 -6.64 7.14
CA GLY A 56 -3.79 -5.60 8.13
C GLY A 56 -2.48 -4.95 8.58
N ILE A 57 -1.48 -5.74 8.93
CA ILE A 57 -0.16 -5.24 9.34
C ILE A 57 0.47 -4.40 8.23
N GLN A 58 0.47 -4.89 6.99
CA GLN A 58 0.99 -4.16 5.84
C GLN A 58 0.22 -2.86 5.58
N MET A 59 -1.10 -2.88 5.71
CA MET A 59 -1.94 -1.69 5.57
C MET A 59 -1.61 -0.62 6.61
N TYR A 60 -1.50 -1.01 7.88
CA TYR A 60 -1.16 -0.08 8.97
C TYR A 60 0.24 0.49 8.79
N TYR A 61 1.21 -0.33 8.41
CA TYR A 61 2.55 0.13 8.09
C TYR A 61 2.51 1.17 6.96
N ASN A 62 1.88 0.84 5.83
CA ASN A 62 1.78 1.75 4.69
C ASN A 62 1.10 3.07 5.07
N ALA A 63 -0.01 3.01 5.82
CA ALA A 63 -0.71 4.20 6.30
C ALA A 63 0.17 5.06 7.22
N SER A 64 0.99 4.45 8.08
CA SER A 64 1.93 5.18 8.92
C SER A 64 2.98 5.91 8.10
N ARG A 65 3.50 5.28 7.04
CA ARG A 65 4.46 5.90 6.12
C ARG A 65 3.84 7.07 5.35
N VAL A 66 2.61 6.92 4.86
CA VAL A 66 1.89 8.02 4.18
C VAL A 66 1.66 9.20 5.13
N ASN A 67 1.38 8.94 6.42
CA ASN A 67 1.22 10.00 7.41
C ASN A 67 2.52 10.72 7.74
N LEU A 68 3.67 10.03 7.68
CA LEU A 68 4.97 10.64 7.91
C LEU A 68 5.25 11.77 6.92
N TYR A 69 4.82 11.61 5.67
CA TYR A 69 4.96 12.60 4.60
C TYR A 69 3.70 13.46 4.47
N SER A 70 3.38 14.23 5.50
CA SER A 70 2.17 15.04 5.54
C SER A 70 2.34 16.46 5.01
N SER A 71 3.58 16.91 4.77
CA SER A 71 3.86 18.24 4.23
C SER A 71 3.48 18.35 2.75
N ILE A 72 2.98 19.51 2.36
CA ILE A 72 2.69 19.82 0.95
C ILE A 72 3.94 19.81 0.06
N ASN A 73 5.11 20.02 0.68
CA ASN A 73 6.40 20.06 -0.02
C ASN A 73 7.05 18.67 -0.15
N ASP A 74 6.48 17.64 0.47
CA ASP A 74 7.02 16.29 0.38
C ASP A 74 6.96 15.79 -1.07
N CYS A 75 8.10 15.32 -1.55
CA CYS A 75 8.25 14.61 -2.82
C CYS A 75 8.52 13.13 -2.50
N VAL A 76 7.49 12.31 -2.53
CA VAL A 76 7.60 10.88 -2.21
C VAL A 76 6.78 10.04 -3.18
N ILE A 77 7.33 8.88 -3.52
CA ILE A 77 6.65 7.85 -4.31
C ILE A 77 6.58 6.55 -3.51
N PHE A 78 5.37 6.05 -3.33
CA PHE A 78 5.07 4.83 -2.60
C PHE A 78 4.92 3.66 -3.57
N ASP A 79 5.66 2.57 -3.31
CA ASP A 79 5.43 1.28 -3.97
C ASP A 79 4.33 0.56 -3.19
N ARG A 80 3.10 0.70 -3.59
CA ARG A 80 1.83 0.35 -2.98
C ARG A 80 1.13 1.49 -2.26
N ALA A 81 -0.17 1.34 -2.21
CA ALA A 81 -1.08 2.25 -1.54
C ALA A 81 -1.93 1.50 -0.51
N PRO A 82 -2.46 2.16 0.54
CA PRO A 82 -3.34 1.50 1.51
C PRO A 82 -4.54 0.79 0.88
N ILE A 83 -5.03 1.29 -0.25
CA ILE A 83 -6.17 0.70 -0.98
C ILE A 83 -5.86 -0.71 -1.53
N ASP A 84 -4.60 -1.01 -1.86
CA ASP A 84 -4.20 -2.34 -2.31
C ASP A 84 -4.52 -3.40 -1.25
N TYR A 85 -4.29 -3.06 0.03
CA TYR A 85 -4.51 -3.97 1.15
C TYR A 85 -5.99 -4.15 1.49
N ILE A 86 -6.82 -3.16 1.18
CA ILE A 86 -8.28 -3.30 1.25
C ILE A 86 -8.72 -4.30 0.18
N ALA A 87 -8.24 -4.16 -1.05
CA ALA A 87 -8.56 -5.07 -2.14
C ALA A 87 -8.08 -6.51 -1.86
N TYR A 88 -6.86 -6.67 -1.32
CA TYR A 88 -6.35 -7.98 -0.92
C TYR A 88 -7.15 -8.60 0.22
N SER A 89 -7.56 -7.80 1.18
CA SER A 89 -8.40 -8.26 2.27
C SER A 89 -9.78 -8.70 1.78
N GLN A 90 -10.37 -7.97 0.84
CA GLN A 90 -11.60 -8.38 0.20
C GLN A 90 -11.45 -9.69 -0.58
N TYR A 91 -10.38 -9.81 -1.36
CA TYR A 91 -10.08 -11.04 -2.08
C TYR A 91 -9.93 -12.25 -1.16
N THR A 92 -9.24 -12.11 -0.02
CA THR A 92 -9.10 -13.19 0.95
C THR A 92 -10.43 -13.53 1.64
N ALA A 93 -11.29 -12.53 1.88
CA ALA A 93 -12.63 -12.75 2.42
C ALA A 93 -13.51 -13.52 1.42
N ASP A 94 -13.51 -13.14 0.15
CA ASP A 94 -14.26 -13.80 -0.91
C ASP A 94 -13.83 -15.26 -1.13
N LYS A 95 -12.58 -15.58 -0.80
CA LYS A 95 -12.05 -16.97 -0.79
C LYS A 95 -12.32 -17.73 0.51
N GLN A 96 -13.21 -17.23 1.36
CA GLN A 96 -13.64 -17.83 2.64
C GLN A 96 -12.53 -18.01 3.69
N THR A 97 -11.44 -17.27 3.56
CA THR A 97 -10.37 -17.35 4.54
C THR A 97 -10.59 -16.50 5.79
N THR A 98 -11.56 -15.56 5.79
CA THR A 98 -11.92 -14.78 6.99
C THR A 98 -13.20 -13.93 6.88
N ASP A 99 -14.03 -13.91 7.94
CA ASP A 99 -15.33 -13.21 8.02
C ASP A 99 -15.30 -11.75 8.52
N LEU A 100 -14.21 -11.25 9.04
CA LEU A 100 -14.22 -10.03 9.89
C LEU A 100 -13.95 -8.70 9.17
N ILE A 101 -13.74 -8.67 7.87
CA ILE A 101 -13.12 -7.52 7.18
C ILE A 101 -14.12 -6.46 6.73
N MET A 102 -15.37 -6.81 6.49
CA MET A 102 -16.34 -5.87 5.93
C MET A 102 -16.60 -4.64 6.81
N HIS A 103 -16.50 -4.75 8.13
CA HIS A 103 -16.76 -3.63 9.04
C HIS A 103 -15.57 -2.69 9.17
N LEU A 104 -14.37 -3.23 9.27
CA LEU A 104 -13.13 -2.46 9.39
C LEU A 104 -12.76 -1.76 8.07
N SER A 105 -12.97 -2.40 6.92
CA SER A 105 -12.67 -1.79 5.63
C SER A 105 -13.54 -0.56 5.33
N LYS A 106 -14.83 -0.57 5.68
CA LYS A 106 -15.71 0.59 5.50
C LYS A 106 -15.33 1.77 6.38
N GLN A 107 -14.94 1.51 7.62
CA GLN A 107 -14.50 2.56 8.54
C GLN A 107 -13.14 3.15 8.10
N TRP A 108 -12.24 2.29 7.66
CA TRP A 108 -10.92 2.65 7.16
C TRP A 108 -10.97 3.39 5.82
N TYR A 109 -11.86 3.00 4.91
CA TYR A 109 -12.04 3.71 3.66
C TYR A 109 -12.42 5.18 3.90
N ARG A 110 -13.36 5.44 4.81
CA ARG A 110 -13.78 6.80 5.17
C ARG A 110 -12.67 7.61 5.84
N GLU A 111 -11.84 6.97 6.66
CA GLU A 111 -10.75 7.62 7.36
C GLU A 111 -9.56 7.86 6.42
N SER A 112 -9.29 6.93 5.50
CA SER A 112 -8.27 7.09 4.47
C SER A 112 -8.62 8.20 3.49
N GLU A 113 -9.87 8.35 3.06
CA GLU A 113 -10.28 9.47 2.21
C GLU A 113 -9.99 10.83 2.84
N ARG A 114 -10.16 10.97 4.15
CA ARG A 114 -9.85 12.22 4.85
C ARG A 114 -8.36 12.49 4.96
N ARG A 115 -7.56 11.46 5.23
CA ARG A 115 -6.11 11.58 5.49
C ARG A 115 -5.28 11.61 4.22
N PHE A 116 -5.78 11.00 3.14
CA PHE A 116 -5.05 10.87 1.87
C PHE A 116 -5.44 11.94 0.83
N ARG A 117 -6.15 12.98 1.22
CA ARG A 117 -6.43 14.12 0.34
C ARG A 117 -5.11 14.70 -0.18
N GLY A 118 -5.01 14.82 -1.50
CA GLY A 118 -3.81 15.31 -2.18
C GLY A 118 -2.79 14.24 -2.55
N LEU A 119 -3.10 12.94 -2.34
CA LEU A 119 -2.32 11.86 -2.92
C LEU A 119 -2.76 11.63 -4.38
N ILE A 120 -1.81 11.63 -5.30
CA ILE A 120 -2.09 11.29 -6.69
C ILE A 120 -1.96 9.77 -6.83
N TRP A 121 -3.03 9.13 -7.28
CA TRP A 121 -3.11 7.69 -7.46
C TRP A 121 -2.87 7.31 -8.91
N TRP A 122 -1.97 6.36 -9.12
CA TRP A 122 -1.77 5.70 -10.41
C TRP A 122 -2.09 4.22 -10.25
N SER A 123 -3.10 3.76 -10.96
CA SER A 123 -3.46 2.35 -11.00
C SER A 123 -3.01 1.74 -12.31
N LEU A 124 -2.26 0.66 -12.22
CA LEU A 124 -1.91 -0.19 -13.35
C LEU A 124 -2.92 -1.33 -13.41
N SER A 125 -3.77 -1.31 -14.41
CA SER A 125 -4.67 -2.44 -14.73
C SER A 125 -3.99 -3.36 -15.75
N PRO A 126 -4.28 -4.66 -15.71
CA PRO A 126 -3.78 -5.60 -16.71
C PRO A 126 -4.37 -5.32 -18.09
#